data_4fb6c44df22b3dfa99c6ed59efe30404
#
_entry.id   4fb6c44df22b3dfa99c6ed59efe30404
#
_cell.length_a   1.000
_cell.length_b   1.000
_cell.length_c   1.000
_cell.angle_alpha   90.00
_cell.angle_beta   90.00
_cell.angle_gamma   90.00
#
_symmetry.space_group_name_H-M   'P 1'
#
loop_
_entity.id
_entity.type
_entity.pdbx_description
1 polymer ?
#
loop_
_entity_poly.entity_id
_entity_poly.type
_entity_poly.pdbx_seq_one_letter_code
_entity_poly.pdbx_strand_id
1 'polypeptide(L)'
;MLSILAVTAPFFALVAAGYAAGRLHLLPESAIPGLNVFVQCFALPAMLLRLAMATPISQLLDPAVLLCWLGAAALVVGLVLAVSWRRAGLKNAAFGALVATFPNSGFMGVPLLVGLLGPQAAGPTIAVLLIDVFVTSSLCIALAQAGDAAGHGTRRALALALRGAFGNPLPWATALGALFSVAGLGLP
;
A
#
# COMPACT_ATOMS: atom_id res chain seq x y z
N MET A 1 16.20 -6.18 -21.68
CA MET A 1 15.15 -5.22 -22.07
C MET A 1 13.83 -5.90 -22.45
N LEU A 2 13.84 -6.97 -23.27
CA LEU A 2 12.62 -7.71 -23.63
C LEU A 2 11.87 -8.28 -22.41
N SER A 3 12.57 -8.76 -21.39
CA SER A 3 11.97 -9.29 -20.15
C SER A 3 11.18 -8.23 -19.38
N ILE A 4 11.71 -7.00 -19.30
CA ILE A 4 11.03 -5.87 -18.63
C ILE A 4 9.76 -5.51 -19.40
N LEU A 5 9.85 -5.39 -20.73
CA LEU A 5 8.68 -5.12 -21.57
C LEU A 5 7.62 -6.23 -21.46
N ALA A 6 8.03 -7.50 -21.44
CA ALA A 6 7.09 -8.62 -21.32
C ALA A 6 6.30 -8.58 -20.00
N VAL A 7 6.93 -8.15 -18.89
CA VAL A 7 6.27 -8.05 -17.58
C VAL A 7 5.46 -6.75 -17.46
N THR A 8 5.91 -5.66 -18.04
CA THR A 8 5.23 -4.35 -17.91
C THR A 8 4.12 -4.15 -18.95
N ALA A 9 4.24 -4.73 -20.15
CA ALA A 9 3.25 -4.58 -21.23
C ALA A 9 1.81 -4.95 -20.81
N PRO A 10 1.53 -6.03 -20.05
CA PRO A 10 0.19 -6.33 -19.60
C PRO A 10 -0.44 -5.22 -18.74
N PHE A 11 0.35 -4.53 -17.90
CA PHE A 11 -0.15 -3.43 -17.07
C PHE A 11 -0.58 -2.24 -17.93
N PHE A 12 0.27 -1.85 -18.89
CA PHE A 12 -0.09 -0.78 -19.82
C PHE A 12 -1.23 -1.17 -20.76
N ALA A 13 -1.31 -2.44 -21.18
CA ALA A 13 -2.43 -2.94 -21.95
C ALA A 13 -3.75 -2.85 -21.17
N LEU A 14 -3.75 -3.18 -19.87
CA LEU A 14 -4.94 -3.02 -19.01
C LEU A 14 -5.34 -1.54 -18.85
N VAL A 15 -4.37 -0.63 -18.70
CA VAL A 15 -4.64 0.81 -18.65
C VAL A 15 -5.23 1.29 -19.97
N ALA A 16 -4.67 0.86 -21.10
CA ALA A 16 -5.17 1.19 -22.43
C ALA A 16 -6.59 0.62 -22.67
N ALA A 17 -6.84 -0.60 -22.23
CA ALA A 17 -8.17 -1.23 -22.29
C ALA A 17 -9.19 -0.47 -21.43
N GLY A 18 -8.82 -0.07 -20.20
CA GLY A 18 -9.66 0.76 -19.34
C GLY A 18 -9.97 2.12 -19.95
N TYR A 19 -8.95 2.76 -20.54
CA TYR A 19 -9.14 4.02 -21.27
C TYR A 19 -10.09 3.85 -22.47
N ALA A 20 -9.90 2.80 -23.26
CA ALA A 20 -10.75 2.49 -24.40
C ALA A 20 -12.20 2.22 -23.96
N ALA A 21 -12.39 1.44 -22.89
CA ALA A 21 -13.73 1.18 -22.34
C ALA A 21 -14.44 2.46 -21.88
N GLY A 22 -13.73 3.39 -21.26
CA GLY A 22 -14.26 4.70 -20.89
C GLY A 22 -14.62 5.55 -22.12
N ARG A 23 -13.72 5.61 -23.11
CA ARG A 23 -13.94 6.38 -24.36
C ARG A 23 -15.07 5.82 -25.21
N LEU A 24 -15.24 4.52 -25.23
CA LEU A 24 -16.33 3.82 -25.96
C LEU A 24 -17.64 3.76 -25.15
N HIS A 25 -17.68 4.40 -23.97
CA HIS A 25 -18.85 4.36 -23.06
C HIS A 25 -19.32 2.95 -22.66
N LEU A 26 -18.42 1.96 -22.72
CA LEU A 26 -18.70 0.58 -22.27
C LEU A 26 -18.79 0.52 -20.73
N LEU A 27 -18.04 1.39 -20.04
CA LEU A 27 -18.09 1.57 -18.59
C LEU A 27 -18.47 3.03 -18.28
N PRO A 28 -19.59 3.27 -17.59
CA PRO A 28 -19.94 4.60 -17.15
C PRO A 28 -18.99 5.06 -16.02
N GLU A 29 -18.74 6.35 -15.93
CA GLU A 29 -17.86 6.92 -14.87
C GLU A 29 -18.37 6.57 -13.46
N SER A 30 -19.67 6.40 -13.29
CA SER A 30 -20.29 5.97 -12.04
C SER A 30 -19.89 4.56 -11.58
N ALA A 31 -19.37 3.71 -12.48
CA ALA A 31 -18.88 2.38 -12.14
C ALA A 31 -17.51 2.40 -11.47
N ILE A 32 -16.70 3.46 -11.67
CA ILE A 32 -15.32 3.55 -11.17
C ILE A 32 -15.24 3.41 -9.65
N PRO A 33 -16.06 4.11 -8.83
CA PRO A 33 -16.02 3.92 -7.38
C PRO A 33 -16.32 2.48 -6.95
N GLY A 34 -17.29 1.82 -7.59
CA GLY A 34 -17.64 0.43 -7.32
C GLY A 34 -16.51 -0.54 -7.66
N LEU A 35 -15.85 -0.35 -8.81
CA LEU A 35 -14.68 -1.12 -9.19
C LEU A 35 -13.51 -0.93 -8.22
N ASN A 36 -13.27 0.29 -7.76
CA ASN A 36 -12.24 0.57 -6.76
C ASN A 36 -12.53 -0.17 -5.44
N VAL A 37 -13.77 -0.13 -4.94
CA VAL A 37 -14.17 -0.87 -3.74
C VAL A 37 -13.98 -2.37 -3.95
N PHE A 38 -14.40 -2.92 -5.09
CA PHE A 38 -14.20 -4.33 -5.40
C PHE A 38 -12.72 -4.73 -5.37
N VAL A 39 -11.86 -3.93 -6.00
CA VAL A 39 -10.41 -4.23 -6.02
C VAL A 39 -9.80 -4.12 -4.63
N GLN A 40 -10.14 -3.09 -3.86
CA GLN A 40 -9.58 -2.88 -2.52
C GLN A 40 -10.07 -3.90 -1.48
N CYS A 41 -11.35 -4.29 -1.55
CA CYS A 41 -11.95 -5.13 -0.53
C CYS A 41 -11.91 -6.63 -0.87
N PHE A 42 -11.74 -6.99 -2.14
CA PHE A 42 -11.78 -8.39 -2.57
C PHE A 42 -10.53 -8.81 -3.35
N ALA A 43 -10.20 -8.14 -4.45
CA ALA A 43 -9.14 -8.60 -5.34
C ALA A 43 -7.74 -8.50 -4.69
N LEU A 44 -7.38 -7.35 -4.11
CA LEU A 44 -6.11 -7.17 -3.42
C LEU A 44 -5.95 -8.05 -2.17
N PRO A 45 -6.94 -8.13 -1.26
CA PRO A 45 -6.87 -9.05 -0.13
C PRO A 45 -6.67 -10.50 -0.56
N ALA A 46 -7.41 -10.97 -1.59
CA ALA A 46 -7.26 -12.33 -2.10
C ALA A 46 -5.85 -12.59 -2.67
N MET A 47 -5.31 -11.63 -3.42
CA MET A 47 -3.95 -11.71 -3.95
C MET A 47 -2.91 -11.76 -2.81
N LEU A 48 -3.03 -10.87 -1.81
CA LEU A 48 -2.10 -10.82 -0.68
C LEU A 48 -2.20 -12.07 0.20
N LEU A 49 -3.40 -12.58 0.43
CA LEU A 49 -3.61 -13.85 1.11
C LEU A 49 -2.82 -14.97 0.43
N ARG A 50 -3.01 -15.14 -0.88
CA ARG A 50 -2.33 -16.17 -1.67
C ARG A 50 -0.82 -16.02 -1.65
N LEU A 51 -0.32 -14.80 -1.83
CA LEU A 51 1.13 -14.55 -1.81
C LEU A 51 1.73 -14.76 -0.43
N ALA A 52 1.07 -14.32 0.64
CA ALA A 52 1.52 -14.52 2.00
C ALA A 52 1.51 -16.00 2.41
N MET A 53 0.55 -16.79 1.92
CA MET A 53 0.55 -18.25 2.11
C MET A 53 1.77 -18.93 1.48
N ALA A 54 2.21 -18.44 0.32
CA ALA A 54 3.35 -18.97 -0.41
C ALA A 54 4.70 -18.42 0.10
N THR A 55 4.70 -17.45 1.02
CA THR A 55 5.90 -16.74 1.47
C THR A 55 6.24 -17.14 2.90
N PRO A 56 7.49 -17.57 3.19
CA PRO A 56 7.93 -17.83 4.56
C PRO A 56 7.85 -16.59 5.44
N ILE A 57 7.40 -16.74 6.68
CA ILE A 57 7.22 -15.62 7.62
C ILE A 57 8.53 -14.85 7.88
N SER A 58 9.67 -15.53 7.82
CA SER A 58 11.00 -14.92 7.94
C SER A 58 11.28 -13.88 6.84
N GLN A 59 10.72 -14.05 5.66
CA GLN A 59 10.84 -13.08 4.56
C GLN A 59 9.84 -11.93 4.68
N LEU A 60 8.69 -12.16 5.31
CA LEU A 60 7.70 -11.11 5.60
C LEU A 60 8.18 -10.16 6.71
N LEU A 61 8.97 -10.68 7.65
CA LEU A 61 9.47 -9.95 8.82
C LEU A 61 11.00 -9.75 8.77
N ASP A 62 11.58 -9.63 7.59
CA ASP A 62 13.02 -9.37 7.43
C ASP A 62 13.38 -7.99 8.04
N PRO A 63 14.19 -7.96 9.13
CA PRO A 63 14.53 -6.72 9.82
C PRO A 63 15.28 -5.73 8.93
N ALA A 64 16.09 -6.22 7.99
CA ALA A 64 16.85 -5.36 7.09
C ALA A 64 15.90 -4.60 6.15
N VAL A 65 14.92 -5.29 5.57
CA VAL A 65 13.89 -4.68 4.72
C VAL A 65 13.06 -3.67 5.52
N LEU A 66 12.62 -4.07 6.72
CA LEU A 66 11.81 -3.21 7.59
C LEU A 66 12.56 -1.92 7.98
N LEU A 67 13.81 -2.04 8.43
CA LEU A 67 14.62 -0.89 8.85
C LEU A 67 14.98 0.02 7.67
N CYS A 68 15.39 -0.55 6.52
CA CYS A 68 15.68 0.23 5.32
C CYS A 68 14.47 1.03 4.86
N TRP A 69 13.29 0.39 4.81
CA TRP A 69 12.07 1.07 4.37
C TRP A 69 11.59 2.12 5.36
N LEU A 70 11.60 1.82 6.66
CA LEU A 70 11.26 2.79 7.70
C LEU A 70 12.20 4.01 7.67
N GLY A 71 13.50 3.77 7.47
CA GLY A 71 14.49 4.85 7.33
C GLY A 71 14.22 5.71 6.09
N ALA A 72 13.95 5.10 4.94
CA ALA A 72 13.59 5.81 3.71
C ALA A 72 12.29 6.60 3.86
N ALA A 73 11.25 5.97 4.42
CA ALA A 73 9.98 6.62 4.67
C ALA A 73 10.12 7.82 5.64
N ALA A 74 10.85 7.64 6.73
CA ALA A 74 11.11 8.72 7.69
C ALA A 74 11.87 9.88 7.05
N LEU A 75 12.85 9.60 6.20
CA LEU A 75 13.60 10.61 5.46
C LEU A 75 12.70 11.41 4.52
N VAL A 76 11.87 10.73 3.71
CA VAL A 76 10.96 11.40 2.76
C VAL A 76 9.89 12.20 3.50
N VAL A 77 9.25 11.62 4.52
CA VAL A 77 8.27 12.33 5.37
C VAL A 77 8.90 13.54 6.01
N GLY A 78 10.09 13.39 6.63
CA GLY A 78 10.81 14.49 7.28
C GLY A 78 11.17 15.59 6.29
N LEU A 79 11.66 15.25 5.11
CA LEU A 79 12.00 16.22 4.06
C LEU A 79 10.78 17.01 3.59
N VAL A 80 9.68 16.31 3.27
CA VAL A 80 8.45 16.97 2.81
C VAL A 80 7.87 17.88 3.90
N LEU A 81 7.86 17.44 5.15
CA LEU A 81 7.44 18.27 6.27
C LEU A 81 8.34 19.49 6.43
N ALA A 82 9.66 19.33 6.40
CA ALA A 82 10.61 20.43 6.56
C ALA A 82 10.44 21.51 5.48
N VAL A 83 10.19 21.11 4.24
CA VAL A 83 10.02 22.03 3.10
C VAL A 83 8.62 22.68 3.06
N SER A 84 7.59 21.90 3.39
CA SER A 84 6.19 22.29 3.12
C SER A 84 5.47 22.89 4.33
N TRP A 85 5.87 22.54 5.57
CA TRP A 85 5.14 22.94 6.79
C TRP A 85 4.91 24.45 6.89
N ARG A 86 5.96 25.25 6.69
CA ARG A 86 5.87 26.72 6.84
C ARG A 86 4.97 27.37 5.77
N ARG A 87 4.83 26.75 4.58
CA ARG A 87 4.08 27.32 3.46
C ARG A 87 2.64 26.81 3.39
N ALA A 88 2.45 25.51 3.61
CA ALA A 88 1.17 24.82 3.42
C ALA A 88 0.43 24.52 4.73
N GLY A 89 1.07 24.73 5.89
CA GLY A 89 0.59 24.27 7.19
C GLY A 89 0.80 22.78 7.41
N LEU A 90 0.77 22.35 8.68
CA LEU A 90 1.10 20.97 9.08
C LEU A 90 0.17 19.93 8.42
N LYS A 91 -1.13 20.21 8.35
CA LYS A 91 -2.11 19.30 7.74
C LYS A 91 -1.77 18.97 6.29
N ASN A 92 -1.62 20.01 5.46
CA ASN A 92 -1.34 19.83 4.03
C ASN A 92 0.06 19.24 3.81
N ALA A 93 1.04 19.63 4.62
CA ALA A 93 2.38 19.05 4.58
C ALA A 93 2.38 17.55 4.93
N ALA A 94 1.58 17.13 5.92
CA ALA A 94 1.44 15.72 6.30
C ALA A 94 0.75 14.88 5.22
N PHE A 95 -0.32 15.41 4.57
CA PHE A 95 -0.91 14.74 3.42
C PHE A 95 0.03 14.71 2.21
N GLY A 96 0.79 15.79 1.97
CA GLY A 96 1.83 15.81 0.96
C GLY A 96 2.92 14.77 1.22
N ALA A 97 3.34 14.60 2.48
CA ALA A 97 4.29 13.58 2.88
C ALA A 97 3.72 12.16 2.67
N LEU A 98 2.46 11.94 3.00
CA LEU A 98 1.78 10.66 2.73
C LEU A 98 1.81 10.32 1.24
N VAL A 99 1.41 11.26 0.38
CA VAL A 99 1.39 11.04 -1.09
C VAL A 99 2.80 10.80 -1.65
N ALA A 100 3.81 11.50 -1.11
CA ALA A 100 5.19 11.36 -1.56
C ALA A 100 5.85 10.04 -1.12
N THR A 101 5.40 9.47 0.00
CA THR A 101 6.04 8.29 0.62
C THR A 101 5.29 7.00 0.31
N PHE A 102 3.97 7.06 0.08
CA PHE A 102 3.11 5.90 -0.10
C PHE A 102 3.08 5.46 -1.57
N PRO A 103 3.91 4.49 -1.98
CA PRO A 103 3.96 4.03 -3.37
C PRO A 103 2.80 3.10 -3.69
N ASN A 104 2.60 2.84 -4.96
CA ASN A 104 1.59 1.89 -5.43
C ASN A 104 2.08 0.43 -5.28
N SER A 105 2.48 0.04 -4.08
CA SER A 105 3.03 -1.28 -3.79
C SER A 105 2.03 -2.40 -4.01
N GLY A 106 0.76 -2.19 -3.64
CA GLY A 106 -0.27 -3.22 -3.72
C GLY A 106 -0.69 -3.55 -5.15
N PHE A 107 -1.01 -2.53 -5.97
CA PHE A 107 -1.54 -2.74 -7.31
C PHE A 107 -0.46 -3.03 -8.36
N MET A 108 0.68 -2.35 -8.28
CA MET A 108 1.78 -2.51 -9.24
C MET A 108 3.00 -3.17 -8.62
N GLY A 109 3.38 -2.78 -7.40
CA GLY A 109 4.63 -3.21 -6.80
C GLY A 109 4.73 -4.72 -6.68
N VAL A 110 3.78 -5.36 -6.02
CA VAL A 110 3.81 -6.82 -5.81
C VAL A 110 3.83 -7.59 -7.14
N PRO A 111 2.86 -7.45 -8.06
CA PRO A 111 2.87 -8.23 -9.28
C PRO A 111 4.05 -7.90 -10.20
N LEU A 112 4.49 -6.64 -10.25
CA LEU A 112 5.62 -6.24 -11.07
C LEU A 112 6.95 -6.81 -10.55
N LEU A 113 7.22 -6.67 -9.24
CA LEU A 113 8.46 -7.16 -8.66
C LEU A 113 8.52 -8.68 -8.64
N VAL A 114 7.41 -9.36 -8.37
CA VAL A 114 7.35 -10.83 -8.48
C VAL A 114 7.55 -11.28 -9.93
N GLY A 115 7.00 -10.57 -10.90
CA GLY A 115 7.20 -10.88 -12.31
C GLY A 115 8.62 -10.64 -12.81
N LEU A 116 9.33 -9.64 -12.29
CA LEU A 116 10.70 -9.28 -12.69
C LEU A 116 11.78 -10.06 -11.94
N LEU A 117 11.62 -10.21 -10.63
CA LEU A 117 12.64 -10.75 -9.73
C LEU A 117 12.32 -12.18 -9.27
N GLY A 118 11.13 -12.66 -9.56
CA GLY A 118 10.66 -13.98 -9.12
C GLY A 118 9.91 -13.96 -7.79
N PRO A 119 9.39 -15.11 -7.34
CA PRO A 119 8.55 -15.25 -6.15
C PRO A 119 9.19 -14.74 -4.86
N GLN A 120 10.53 -14.75 -4.76
CA GLN A 120 11.26 -14.24 -3.60
C GLN A 120 11.05 -12.74 -3.34
N ALA A 121 10.63 -11.98 -4.34
CA ALA A 121 10.31 -10.56 -4.17
C ALA A 121 8.98 -10.32 -3.43
N ALA A 122 8.12 -11.34 -3.30
CA ALA A 122 6.81 -11.20 -2.66
C ALA A 122 6.94 -10.80 -1.18
N GLY A 123 7.78 -11.48 -0.41
CA GLY A 123 7.98 -11.21 1.01
C GLY A 123 8.37 -9.78 1.31
N PRO A 124 9.49 -9.28 0.79
CA PRO A 124 9.92 -7.89 0.98
C PRO A 124 8.86 -6.87 0.52
N THR A 125 8.19 -7.11 -0.60
CA THR A 125 7.18 -6.16 -1.12
C THR A 125 5.93 -6.12 -0.24
N ILE A 126 5.49 -7.25 0.29
CA ILE A 126 4.37 -7.31 1.23
C ILE A 126 4.75 -6.64 2.55
N ALA A 127 5.98 -6.86 3.05
CA ALA A 127 6.49 -6.20 4.25
C ALA A 127 6.45 -4.68 4.12
N VAL A 128 6.93 -4.14 2.99
CA VAL A 128 6.86 -2.71 2.66
C VAL A 128 5.41 -2.21 2.68
N LEU A 129 4.49 -2.92 2.02
CA LEU A 129 3.07 -2.56 1.99
C LEU A 129 2.46 -2.51 3.40
N LEU A 130 2.81 -3.45 4.28
CA LEU A 130 2.34 -3.44 5.67
C LEU A 130 2.87 -2.24 6.44
N ILE A 131 4.16 -1.89 6.29
CA ILE A 131 4.73 -0.68 6.90
C ILE A 131 3.97 0.56 6.42
N ASP A 132 3.72 0.67 5.12
CA ASP A 132 3.03 1.82 4.54
C ASP A 132 1.61 1.97 5.11
N VAL A 133 0.87 0.86 5.21
CA VAL A 133 -0.50 0.88 5.73
C VAL A 133 -0.53 1.12 7.24
N PHE A 134 0.32 0.46 8.03
CA PHE A 134 0.25 0.56 9.49
C PHE A 134 1.04 1.74 10.06
N VAL A 135 2.24 2.00 9.54
CA VAL A 135 3.15 2.99 10.11
C VAL A 135 3.07 4.30 9.37
N THR A 136 3.38 4.29 8.07
CA THR A 136 3.50 5.53 7.27
C THR A 136 2.17 6.28 7.20
N SER A 137 1.08 5.60 6.85
CA SER A 137 -0.22 6.26 6.74
C SER A 137 -0.75 6.70 8.10
N SER A 138 -0.60 5.88 9.13
CA SER A 138 -1.06 6.22 10.48
C SER A 138 -0.31 7.44 11.04
N LEU A 139 1.00 7.50 10.82
CA LEU A 139 1.83 8.65 11.23
C LEU A 139 1.40 9.93 10.50
N CYS A 140 1.30 9.88 9.18
CA CYS A 140 0.92 11.05 8.39
C CYS A 140 -0.50 11.54 8.70
N ILE A 141 -1.46 10.63 8.89
CA ILE A 141 -2.82 10.98 9.29
C ILE A 141 -2.84 11.60 10.70
N ALA A 142 -2.07 11.05 11.64
CA ALA A 142 -1.96 11.61 12.99
C ALA A 142 -1.36 13.02 12.97
N LEU A 143 -0.30 13.25 12.16
CA LEU A 143 0.29 14.58 11.97
C LEU A 143 -0.68 15.56 11.31
N ALA A 144 -1.45 15.12 10.30
CA ALA A 144 -2.45 15.96 9.65
C ALA A 144 -3.54 16.41 10.63
N GLN A 145 -4.00 15.51 11.49
CA GLN A 145 -5.00 15.85 12.51
C GLN A 145 -4.43 16.71 13.65
N ALA A 146 -3.16 16.54 13.99
CA ALA A 146 -2.48 17.45 14.92
C ALA A 146 -2.37 18.87 14.35
N GLY A 147 -2.28 19.02 13.03
CA GLY A 147 -2.29 20.31 12.35
C GLY A 147 -3.67 21.01 12.33
N ASP A 148 -4.76 20.26 12.46
CA ASP A 148 -6.15 20.79 12.57
C ASP A 148 -6.47 21.23 14.02
N ALA A 149 -5.51 21.60 14.81
CA ALA A 149 -5.52 21.76 16.26
C ALA A 149 -6.47 22.81 16.86
N ALA A 150 -7.66 22.93 16.35
CA ALA A 150 -8.74 23.64 17.02
C ALA A 150 -9.63 22.67 17.85
N GLY A 151 -9.05 21.75 18.64
CA GLY A 151 -9.79 21.12 19.72
C GLY A 151 -9.87 19.58 19.81
N HIS A 152 -9.16 18.82 19.01
CA HIS A 152 -9.22 17.35 19.12
C HIS A 152 -7.83 16.79 19.47
N GLY A 153 -7.64 16.35 20.72
CA GLY A 153 -6.35 15.88 21.23
C GLY A 153 -5.68 14.78 20.41
N THR A 154 -4.36 14.72 20.45
CA THR A 154 -3.47 13.74 19.78
C THR A 154 -3.93 12.29 19.94
N ARG A 155 -4.55 11.95 21.08
CA ARG A 155 -5.10 10.62 21.37
C ARG A 155 -6.23 10.24 20.40
N ARG A 156 -7.12 11.19 20.04
CA ARG A 156 -8.21 10.95 19.11
C ARG A 156 -7.68 10.79 17.67
N ALA A 157 -6.67 11.58 17.31
CA ALA A 157 -5.99 11.48 16.02
C ALA A 157 -5.36 10.10 15.83
N LEU A 158 -4.62 9.62 16.84
CA LEU A 158 -4.01 8.29 16.83
C LEU A 158 -5.07 7.19 16.78
N ALA A 159 -6.14 7.30 17.56
CA ALA A 159 -7.23 6.31 17.56
C ALA A 159 -7.91 6.21 16.18
N LEU A 160 -8.15 7.33 15.49
CA LEU A 160 -8.72 7.34 14.15
C LEU A 160 -7.75 6.76 13.10
N ALA A 161 -6.45 7.07 13.20
CA ALA A 161 -5.43 6.51 12.32
C ALA A 161 -5.34 4.98 12.49
N LEU A 162 -5.28 4.49 13.73
CA LEU A 162 -5.28 3.06 14.03
C LEU A 162 -6.59 2.39 13.55
N ARG A 163 -7.75 3.00 13.82
CA ARG A 163 -9.03 2.47 13.33
C ARG A 163 -9.06 2.35 11.80
N GLY A 164 -8.48 3.31 11.08
CA GLY A 164 -8.33 3.25 9.63
C GLY A 164 -7.42 2.10 9.18
N ALA A 165 -6.27 1.93 9.85
CA ALA A 165 -5.34 0.84 9.55
C ALA A 165 -5.95 -0.54 9.83
N PHE A 166 -6.59 -0.73 11.00
CA PHE A 166 -7.26 -1.99 11.35
C PHE A 166 -8.56 -2.25 10.57
N GLY A 167 -9.21 -1.21 10.07
CA GLY A 167 -10.37 -1.33 9.19
C GLY A 167 -9.99 -1.72 7.74
N ASN A 168 -8.70 -1.67 7.39
CA ASN A 168 -8.22 -2.06 6.07
C ASN A 168 -8.16 -3.60 5.96
N PRO A 169 -8.74 -4.24 4.93
CA PRO A 169 -8.73 -5.69 4.78
C PRO A 169 -7.35 -6.26 4.42
N LEU A 170 -6.42 -5.46 3.87
CA LEU A 170 -5.12 -5.94 3.38
C LEU A 170 -4.24 -6.57 4.47
N PRO A 171 -4.05 -5.93 5.65
CA PRO A 171 -3.28 -6.53 6.74
C PRO A 171 -3.87 -7.85 7.25
N TRP A 172 -5.19 -7.93 7.34
CA TRP A 172 -5.87 -9.14 7.80
C TRP A 172 -5.72 -10.30 6.83
N ALA A 173 -5.85 -10.03 5.53
CA ALA A 173 -5.60 -11.02 4.49
C ALA A 173 -4.14 -11.53 4.52
N THR A 174 -3.17 -10.63 4.71
CA THR A 174 -1.77 -11.00 4.83
C THR A 174 -1.50 -11.82 6.10
N ALA A 175 -2.08 -11.41 7.24
CA ALA A 175 -1.93 -12.14 8.51
C ALA A 175 -2.52 -13.55 8.43
N LEU A 176 -3.71 -13.70 7.83
CA LEU A 176 -4.32 -15.01 7.57
C LEU A 176 -3.45 -15.86 6.64
N GLY A 177 -2.92 -15.28 5.56
CA GLY A 177 -2.01 -15.98 4.66
C GLY A 177 -0.74 -16.46 5.35
N ALA A 178 -0.15 -15.62 6.18
CA ALA A 178 1.03 -15.98 6.98
C ALA A 178 0.71 -17.11 7.98
N LEU A 179 -0.45 -17.09 8.63
CA LEU A 179 -0.90 -18.17 9.50
C LEU A 179 -1.04 -19.50 8.75
N PHE A 180 -1.64 -19.50 7.56
CA PHE A 180 -1.74 -20.68 6.73
C PHE A 180 -0.37 -21.18 6.28
N SER A 181 0.57 -20.28 5.95
CA SER A 181 1.95 -20.63 5.63
C SER A 181 2.64 -21.37 6.78
N VAL A 182 2.49 -20.87 8.01
CA VAL A 182 3.04 -21.52 9.22
C VAL A 182 2.37 -22.87 9.51
N ALA A 183 1.06 -22.96 9.24
CA ALA A 183 0.31 -24.21 9.43
C ALA A 183 0.56 -25.26 8.32
N GLY A 184 1.36 -24.94 7.31
CA GLY A 184 1.63 -25.82 6.16
C GLY A 184 0.42 -26.04 5.25
N LEU A 185 -0.60 -25.19 5.35
CA LEU A 185 -1.82 -25.24 4.55
C LEU A 185 -1.58 -24.43 3.27
N GLY A 186 -1.21 -25.10 2.17
CA GLY A 186 -1.13 -24.48 0.84
C GLY A 186 -2.48 -24.54 0.12
N LEU A 187 -2.83 -23.49 -0.62
CA LEU A 187 -3.86 -23.59 -1.65
C LEU A 187 -3.32 -24.36 -2.86
N PRO A 188 -4.10 -25.25 -3.48
CA PRO A 188 -3.69 -25.97 -4.69
C PRO A 188 -3.45 -25.04 -5.87
#